data_761cbefdc72c29ee47c51c2f556e6c12
#
_entry.id   761cbefdc72c29ee47c51c2f556e6c12
#
_cell.length_a   1.000
_cell.length_b   1.000
_cell.length_c   1.000
_cell.angle_alpha   90.00
_cell.angle_beta   90.00
_cell.angle_gamma   90.00
#
_symmetry.space_group_name_H-M   'P 1'
#
loop_
_entity.id
_entity.type
_entity.pdbx_description
1 polymer ?
#
loop_
_entity_poly.entity_id
_entity_poly.type
_entity_poly.pdbx_seq_one_letter_code
_entity_poly.pdbx_strand_id
1 'polypeptide(L)'
;NGAVVRAVEVYTTEGQGLINSSDNESAFVAVIEEQDVEDGDLMAEIRMYVDFVDYTPDNGDASTLVLAQTFLPSDMYEGPHGLPRKDITFTWGQMKEALGFSGGEAIAGDLLRIQFELELTNGEVYGYNDAGGSILGGFFSSPYTYNALLSCDPAPGDYLVKMYDCYGDGWQTTGAGDNVTVQTQGLEVFVDGDIRNYMMCSQWNPWEGTPDCTPTADGYYAETIANIPEGASVVTWSWIEDYYAEIALEVFGVGEFDGNGEWTGPLLYSSVGIGNEVLNDCSDGGLIPPGLLPISQCAQ
;
A
#
# COMPACT_ATOMS: atom_id res chain seq x y z
N ASN A 1 -19.75 27.50 5.87
CA ASN A 1 -18.98 27.82 4.68
C ASN A 1 -17.81 26.86 4.68
N GLY A 2 -17.72 26.00 3.69
CA GLY A 2 -16.63 25.04 3.56
C GLY A 2 -15.91 25.29 2.24
N ALA A 3 -14.63 24.92 2.21
CA ALA A 3 -13.84 24.88 1.01
C ALA A 3 -13.18 23.49 0.90
N VAL A 4 -12.82 23.07 -0.31
CA VAL A 4 -12.25 21.76 -0.54
C VAL A 4 -11.23 21.79 -1.67
N VAL A 5 -10.13 21.08 -1.48
CA VAL A 5 -9.25 20.68 -2.58
C VAL A 5 -9.71 19.30 -3.05
N ARG A 6 -10.37 19.27 -4.19
CA ARG A 6 -10.87 18.06 -4.80
C ARG A 6 -9.79 17.42 -5.67
N ALA A 7 -9.54 16.14 -5.48
CA ALA A 7 -8.74 15.38 -6.43
C ALA A 7 -9.63 14.95 -7.60
N VAL A 8 -9.34 15.47 -8.77
CA VAL A 8 -10.01 15.10 -10.04
C VAL A 8 -9.40 13.81 -10.59
N GLU A 9 -8.09 13.69 -10.44
CA GLU A 9 -7.31 12.53 -10.83
C GLU A 9 -6.14 12.36 -9.87
N VAL A 10 -5.84 11.13 -9.47
CA VAL A 10 -4.66 10.78 -8.66
C VAL A 10 -4.14 9.42 -9.09
N TYR A 11 -2.87 9.35 -9.39
CA TYR A 11 -2.16 8.10 -9.67
C TYR A 11 -0.66 8.24 -9.43
N THR A 12 0.07 7.15 -9.54
CA THR A 12 1.53 7.13 -9.60
C THR A 12 1.98 6.63 -10.97
N THR A 13 3.17 7.04 -11.42
CA THR A 13 3.69 6.63 -12.74
C THR A 13 3.86 5.12 -12.86
N GLU A 14 4.18 4.46 -11.75
CA GLU A 14 4.28 3.00 -11.68
C GLU A 14 2.92 2.30 -11.58
N GLY A 15 1.84 3.08 -11.34
CA GLY A 15 0.52 2.52 -11.04
C GLY A 15 0.40 2.00 -9.60
N GLN A 16 -0.81 1.58 -9.23
CA GLN A 16 -1.13 0.96 -7.93
C GLN A 16 -0.64 1.71 -6.67
N GLY A 17 -0.36 3.00 -6.77
CA GLY A 17 0.15 3.79 -5.64
C GLY A 17 1.62 3.52 -5.32
N LEU A 18 2.41 3.07 -6.29
CA LEU A 18 3.83 2.79 -6.13
C LEU A 18 4.70 3.94 -6.61
N ILE A 19 5.80 4.18 -5.91
CA ILE A 19 6.93 5.03 -6.32
C ILE A 19 8.18 4.16 -6.36
N ASN A 20 8.83 4.06 -7.53
CA ASN A 20 10.07 3.31 -7.64
C ASN A 20 11.24 4.11 -7.03
N SER A 21 11.79 3.61 -5.93
CA SER A 21 12.90 4.24 -5.22
C SER A 21 14.23 4.22 -5.99
N SER A 22 14.34 3.39 -7.02
CA SER A 22 15.50 3.33 -7.92
C SER A 22 15.41 4.35 -9.07
N ASP A 23 14.22 4.92 -9.33
CA ASP A 23 13.99 5.89 -10.40
C ASP A 23 13.59 7.27 -9.85
N ASN A 24 14.46 8.27 -10.03
CA ASN A 24 14.17 9.64 -9.60
C ASN A 24 12.98 10.29 -10.33
N GLU A 25 12.63 9.81 -11.50
CA GLU A 25 11.50 10.32 -12.30
C GLU A 25 10.16 9.63 -11.97
N SER A 26 10.19 8.53 -11.21
CA SER A 26 8.97 7.93 -10.65
C SER A 26 8.20 8.97 -9.84
N ALA A 27 6.89 9.10 -10.06
CA ALA A 27 6.16 10.28 -9.59
C ALA A 27 4.75 9.95 -9.06
N PHE A 28 4.36 10.73 -8.07
CA PHE A 28 2.96 10.98 -7.74
C PHE A 28 2.40 12.04 -8.69
N VAL A 29 1.25 11.76 -9.30
CA VAL A 29 0.59 12.65 -10.24
C VAL A 29 -0.83 12.92 -9.74
N ALA A 30 -1.21 14.19 -9.74
CA ALA A 30 -2.55 14.60 -9.37
C ALA A 30 -3.05 15.74 -10.22
N VAL A 31 -4.36 15.76 -10.48
CA VAL A 31 -5.09 16.94 -10.92
C VAL A 31 -5.98 17.38 -9.77
N ILE A 32 -5.67 18.49 -9.17
CA ILE A 32 -6.47 19.06 -8.09
C ILE A 32 -7.33 20.23 -8.57
N GLU A 33 -8.50 20.39 -7.94
CA GLU A 33 -9.44 21.47 -8.21
C GLU A 33 -9.90 22.05 -6.87
N GLU A 34 -9.78 23.37 -6.74
CA GLU A 34 -10.27 24.06 -5.56
C GLU A 34 -11.74 24.44 -5.76
N GLN A 35 -12.52 24.33 -4.69
CA GLN A 35 -13.91 24.78 -4.65
C GLN A 35 -14.24 25.38 -3.29
N ASP A 36 -14.65 26.63 -3.32
CA ASP A 36 -15.20 27.37 -2.17
C ASP A 36 -16.60 27.93 -2.49
N VAL A 37 -17.12 28.79 -1.64
CA VAL A 37 -18.49 29.37 -1.80
C VAL A 37 -18.54 30.46 -2.89
N GLU A 38 -17.40 30.95 -3.36
CA GLU A 38 -17.27 31.96 -4.41
C GLU A 38 -16.58 31.35 -5.65
N ASP A 39 -16.74 30.03 -5.84
CA ASP A 39 -16.26 29.27 -6.99
C ASP A 39 -14.71 29.36 -7.20
N GLY A 40 -13.96 29.45 -6.10
CA GLY A 40 -12.49 29.50 -6.09
C GLY A 40 -11.88 30.89 -5.94
N ASP A 41 -12.69 31.94 -5.87
CA ASP A 41 -12.20 33.32 -5.75
C ASP A 41 -11.65 33.62 -4.33
N LEU A 42 -11.93 32.79 -3.35
CA LEU A 42 -11.42 32.95 -1.99
C LEU A 42 -10.09 32.25 -1.72
N MET A 43 -9.58 31.45 -2.64
CA MET A 43 -8.30 30.76 -2.48
C MET A 43 -7.16 31.77 -2.27
N ALA A 44 -6.41 31.63 -1.17
CA ALA A 44 -5.16 32.36 -0.97
C ALA A 44 -3.97 31.52 -1.49
N GLU A 45 -3.89 30.28 -1.04
CA GLU A 45 -2.87 29.33 -1.49
C GLU A 45 -3.29 27.88 -1.20
N ILE A 46 -2.71 26.93 -1.95
CA ILE A 46 -2.71 25.51 -1.61
C ILE A 46 -1.28 25.13 -1.28
N ARG A 47 -1.08 24.52 -0.13
CA ARG A 47 0.19 23.94 0.32
C ARG A 47 0.17 22.44 0.13
N MET A 48 1.23 21.90 -0.48
CA MET A 48 1.47 20.47 -0.59
C MET A 48 2.64 20.09 0.31
N TYR A 49 2.39 19.18 1.19
CA TYR A 49 3.36 18.61 2.13
C TYR A 49 3.68 17.17 1.76
N VAL A 50 4.84 16.73 2.20
CA VAL A 50 5.24 15.33 2.17
C VAL A 50 5.79 14.92 3.52
N ASP A 51 5.49 13.71 3.94
CA ASP A 51 6.19 13.00 5.00
C ASP A 51 6.40 11.55 4.61
N PHE A 52 7.14 10.87 5.44
CA PHE A 52 7.61 9.52 5.24
C PHE A 52 7.31 8.70 6.49
N VAL A 53 6.78 7.50 6.28
CA VAL A 53 6.53 6.52 7.34
C VAL A 53 7.44 5.33 7.11
N ASP A 54 8.35 5.13 8.04
CA ASP A 54 9.29 4.01 8.06
C ASP A 54 8.58 2.75 8.56
N TYR A 55 8.44 1.77 7.68
CA TYR A 55 7.96 0.42 8.00
C TYR A 55 9.08 -0.60 8.07
N THR A 56 10.31 -0.19 7.78
CA THR A 56 11.47 -1.08 7.83
C THR A 56 12.15 -0.95 9.19
N PRO A 57 12.22 -2.03 9.97
CA PRO A 57 12.49 -1.99 11.41
C PRO A 57 13.83 -1.36 11.83
N ASP A 58 14.73 -1.17 10.91
CA ASP A 58 16.11 -0.75 11.23
C ASP A 58 16.42 0.72 10.92
N ASN A 59 15.51 1.47 10.25
CA ASN A 59 15.74 2.87 9.87
C ASN A 59 15.24 3.90 10.89
N GLY A 60 14.32 3.53 11.74
CA GLY A 60 14.08 4.12 13.05
C GLY A 60 13.18 5.34 13.16
N ASP A 61 12.91 6.14 12.13
CA ASP A 61 12.20 7.39 12.35
C ASP A 61 11.17 7.75 11.26
N ALA A 62 9.92 7.99 11.67
CA ALA A 62 8.96 8.73 10.85
C ALA A 62 9.41 10.19 10.70
N SER A 63 9.48 10.68 9.47
CA SER A 63 9.80 12.09 9.23
C SER A 63 8.68 13.00 9.72
N THR A 64 9.03 14.24 10.02
CA THR A 64 8.03 15.30 10.21
C THR A 64 7.45 15.71 8.86
N LEU A 65 6.19 16.13 8.85
CA LEU A 65 5.53 16.69 7.68
C LEU A 65 6.28 17.92 7.19
N VAL A 66 6.74 17.92 5.94
CA VAL A 66 7.55 18.97 5.33
C VAL A 66 6.77 19.63 4.20
N LEU A 67 6.79 20.97 4.16
CA LEU A 67 6.24 21.73 3.04
C LEU A 67 7.10 21.50 1.79
N ALA A 68 6.50 20.90 0.77
CA ALA A 68 7.17 20.59 -0.49
C ALA A 68 6.93 21.67 -1.55
N GLN A 69 5.66 22.10 -1.70
CA GLN A 69 5.28 23.09 -2.71
C GLN A 69 4.13 23.96 -2.20
N THR A 70 4.05 25.19 -2.74
CA THR A 70 2.92 26.10 -2.55
C THR A 70 2.40 26.52 -3.91
N PHE A 71 1.10 26.48 -4.09
CA PHE A 71 0.41 26.91 -5.31
C PHE A 71 -0.43 28.15 -5.02
N LEU A 72 -0.19 29.22 -5.74
CA LEU A 72 -0.94 30.46 -5.68
C LEU A 72 -2.07 30.48 -6.73
N PRO A 73 -3.07 31.37 -6.63
CA PRO A 73 -4.10 31.50 -7.67
C PRO A 73 -3.52 31.71 -9.09
N SER A 74 -2.38 32.37 -9.19
CA SER A 74 -1.68 32.58 -10.47
C SER A 74 -1.07 31.32 -11.08
N ASP A 75 -0.92 30.26 -10.31
CA ASP A 75 -0.39 28.97 -10.75
C ASP A 75 -1.48 28.01 -11.24
N MET A 76 -2.75 28.41 -11.04
CA MET A 76 -3.93 27.64 -11.41
C MET A 76 -4.40 28.01 -12.82
N TYR A 77 -5.07 27.06 -13.46
CA TYR A 77 -5.81 27.28 -14.69
C TYR A 77 -7.30 27.04 -14.45
N GLU A 78 -8.14 27.63 -15.31
CA GLU A 78 -9.59 27.42 -15.26
C GLU A 78 -9.97 26.02 -15.76
N GLY A 79 -10.59 25.22 -14.91
CA GLY A 79 -11.11 23.91 -15.24
C GLY A 79 -12.42 23.95 -16.02
N PRO A 80 -12.95 22.78 -16.46
CA PRO A 80 -14.18 22.70 -17.28
C PRO A 80 -15.43 23.31 -16.65
N HIS A 81 -15.43 23.50 -15.34
CA HIS A 81 -16.56 24.04 -14.57
C HIS A 81 -16.29 25.46 -14.05
N GLY A 82 -15.23 26.12 -14.55
CA GLY A 82 -14.85 27.48 -14.09
C GLY A 82 -14.04 27.50 -12.79
N LEU A 83 -13.76 26.34 -12.20
CA LEU A 83 -13.01 26.23 -10.94
C LEU A 83 -11.50 26.20 -11.17
N PRO A 84 -10.69 26.75 -10.23
CA PRO A 84 -9.24 26.70 -10.32
C PRO A 84 -8.70 25.27 -10.26
N ARG A 85 -7.86 24.90 -11.23
CA ARG A 85 -7.20 23.59 -11.32
C ARG A 85 -5.69 23.69 -11.38
N LYS A 86 -5.02 22.64 -10.93
CA LYS A 86 -3.58 22.46 -11.03
C LYS A 86 -3.24 21.01 -11.34
N ASP A 87 -2.40 20.81 -12.36
CA ASP A 87 -1.73 19.54 -12.62
C ASP A 87 -0.42 19.52 -11.81
N ILE A 88 -0.23 18.43 -11.10
CA ILE A 88 0.91 18.21 -10.22
C ILE A 88 1.63 16.95 -10.69
N THR A 89 2.93 17.03 -10.84
CA THR A 89 3.84 15.89 -10.94
C THR A 89 4.91 16.10 -9.88
N PHE A 90 4.93 15.22 -8.90
CA PHE A 90 5.86 15.28 -7.78
C PHE A 90 6.73 14.03 -7.82
N THR A 91 7.96 14.18 -8.31
CA THR A 91 8.87 13.06 -8.57
C THR A 91 9.56 12.59 -7.30
N TRP A 92 10.03 11.35 -7.30
CA TRP A 92 10.82 10.80 -6.20
C TRP A 92 12.07 11.65 -5.91
N GLY A 93 12.73 12.13 -6.95
CA GLY A 93 13.85 13.06 -6.80
C GLY A 93 13.48 14.32 -6.01
N GLN A 94 12.32 14.94 -6.32
CA GLN A 94 11.80 16.10 -5.60
C GLN A 94 11.35 15.77 -4.17
N MET A 95 10.77 14.57 -3.95
CA MET A 95 10.38 14.12 -2.61
C MET A 95 11.59 13.95 -1.71
N LYS A 96 12.66 13.32 -2.21
CA LYS A 96 13.93 13.19 -1.49
C LYS A 96 14.53 14.56 -1.12
N GLU A 97 14.53 15.48 -2.07
CA GLU A 97 15.03 16.86 -1.82
C GLU A 97 14.21 17.56 -0.73
N ALA A 98 12.89 17.49 -0.81
CA ALA A 98 12.00 18.08 0.18
C ALA A 98 12.20 17.48 1.58
N LEU A 99 12.33 16.15 1.67
CA LEU A 99 12.55 15.43 2.92
C LEU A 99 14.00 15.57 3.45
N GLY A 100 14.92 16.10 2.63
CA GLY A 100 16.33 16.23 3.00
C GLY A 100 17.08 14.90 3.02
N PHE A 101 16.61 13.92 2.25
CA PHE A 101 17.27 12.62 2.17
C PHE A 101 18.58 12.70 1.40
N SER A 102 19.60 12.06 1.96
CA SER A 102 20.95 12.00 1.38
C SER A 102 21.23 10.66 0.68
N GLY A 103 20.43 9.65 0.97
CA GLY A 103 20.45 8.31 0.40
C GLY A 103 20.38 7.22 1.46
N GLY A 104 19.52 6.24 1.26
CA GLY A 104 19.35 5.09 2.15
C GLY A 104 18.42 5.30 3.34
N GLU A 105 17.86 6.50 3.51
CA GLU A 105 16.89 6.80 4.58
C GLU A 105 15.52 6.22 4.31
N ALA A 106 15.16 6.07 3.05
CA ALA A 106 13.89 5.48 2.63
C ALA A 106 14.16 4.35 1.65
N ILE A 107 13.60 3.20 1.92
CA ILE A 107 13.75 2.00 1.11
C ILE A 107 12.40 1.45 0.66
N ALA A 108 12.42 0.52 -0.26
CA ALA A 108 11.22 -0.17 -0.69
C ALA A 108 10.52 -0.87 0.50
N GLY A 109 9.21 -0.70 0.57
CA GLY A 109 8.38 -1.11 1.72
C GLY A 109 7.96 0.05 2.62
N ASP A 110 8.62 1.19 2.53
CA ASP A 110 8.23 2.39 3.27
C ASP A 110 7.12 3.18 2.57
N LEU A 111 6.45 4.06 3.31
CA LEU A 111 5.31 4.80 2.83
C LEU A 111 5.60 6.30 2.75
N LEU A 112 5.30 6.90 1.61
CA LEU A 112 5.21 8.34 1.44
C LEU A 112 3.76 8.79 1.63
N ARG A 113 3.55 9.89 2.37
CA ARG A 113 2.26 10.56 2.44
C ARG A 113 2.37 11.95 1.85
N ILE A 114 1.51 12.24 0.89
CA ILE A 114 1.35 13.55 0.27
C ILE A 114 0.08 14.18 0.83
N GLN A 115 0.19 15.37 1.40
CA GLN A 115 -0.94 16.04 2.04
C GLN A 115 -1.14 17.43 1.45
N PHE A 116 -2.41 17.82 1.29
CA PHE A 116 -2.80 19.13 0.85
C PHE A 116 -3.45 19.92 1.99
N GLU A 117 -3.23 21.21 1.97
CA GLU A 117 -3.86 22.18 2.86
C GLU A 117 -4.24 23.42 2.04
N LEU A 118 -5.46 23.89 2.19
CA LEU A 118 -6.01 25.06 1.51
C LEU A 118 -6.13 26.20 2.50
N GLU A 119 -5.55 27.35 2.19
CA GLU A 119 -5.76 28.60 2.92
C GLU A 119 -6.61 29.54 2.09
N LEU A 120 -7.64 30.12 2.72
CA LEU A 120 -8.49 31.13 2.12
C LEU A 120 -8.01 32.56 2.47
N THR A 121 -8.42 33.53 1.68
CA THR A 121 -8.08 34.95 1.85
C THR A 121 -8.52 35.57 3.19
N ASN A 122 -9.47 34.92 3.88
CA ASN A 122 -9.90 35.29 5.23
C ASN A 122 -9.04 34.66 6.34
N GLY A 123 -8.03 33.84 5.98
CA GLY A 123 -7.14 33.12 6.90
C GLY A 123 -7.69 31.80 7.44
N GLU A 124 -8.85 31.33 6.96
CA GLU A 124 -9.32 29.97 7.28
C GLU A 124 -8.48 28.95 6.53
N VAL A 125 -8.17 27.85 7.21
CA VAL A 125 -7.34 26.76 6.68
C VAL A 125 -8.14 25.46 6.72
N TYR A 126 -8.08 24.70 5.63
CA TYR A 126 -8.78 23.42 5.48
C TYR A 126 -7.79 22.32 5.07
N GLY A 127 -7.84 21.21 5.78
CA GLY A 127 -6.98 20.06 5.55
C GLY A 127 -7.63 18.77 6.00
N TYR A 128 -6.84 17.72 6.14
CA TYR A 128 -7.32 16.38 6.52
C TYR A 128 -8.13 16.40 7.82
N ASN A 129 -7.69 17.15 8.83
CA ASN A 129 -8.33 17.19 10.15
C ASN A 129 -9.65 17.97 10.16
N ASP A 130 -9.91 18.78 9.14
CA ASP A 130 -11.11 19.63 9.02
C ASP A 130 -12.16 18.99 8.11
N ALA A 131 -11.78 17.91 7.42
CA ALA A 131 -12.62 17.24 6.44
C ALA A 131 -13.60 16.27 7.09
N GLY A 132 -14.90 16.47 6.83
CA GLY A 132 -15.94 15.51 7.24
C GLY A 132 -15.99 14.26 6.36
N GLY A 133 -16.71 13.23 6.81
CA GLY A 133 -16.77 11.93 6.13
C GLY A 133 -17.27 11.99 4.67
N SER A 134 -18.06 13.00 4.29
CA SER A 134 -18.48 13.20 2.90
C SER A 134 -17.35 13.66 1.98
N ILE A 135 -16.34 14.33 2.53
CA ILE A 135 -15.14 14.77 1.81
C ILE A 135 -14.11 13.65 1.78
N LEU A 136 -13.85 13.01 2.93
CA LEU A 136 -12.82 11.99 3.09
C LEU A 136 -13.09 10.71 2.28
N GLY A 137 -14.31 10.22 2.29
CA GLY A 137 -14.62 8.92 1.68
C GLY A 137 -16.00 8.83 1.03
N GLY A 138 -16.80 9.90 1.08
CA GLY A 138 -18.13 9.94 0.48
C GLY A 138 -18.11 10.37 -0.99
N PHE A 139 -19.07 11.20 -1.36
CA PHE A 139 -19.27 11.65 -2.75
C PHE A 139 -18.03 12.35 -3.36
N PHE A 140 -17.30 13.13 -2.57
CA PHE A 140 -16.14 13.89 -3.06
C PHE A 140 -14.86 13.06 -3.12
N SER A 141 -14.70 12.05 -2.26
CA SER A 141 -13.53 11.15 -2.22
C SER A 141 -12.18 11.88 -2.30
N SER A 142 -12.07 12.98 -1.57
CA SER A 142 -10.92 13.90 -1.62
C SER A 142 -10.32 14.03 -0.22
N PRO A 143 -9.53 13.05 0.22
CA PRO A 143 -9.13 12.91 1.62
C PRO A 143 -8.06 13.91 2.09
N TYR A 144 -7.57 14.80 1.23
CA TYR A 144 -6.43 15.68 1.49
C TYR A 144 -5.09 14.96 1.73
N THR A 145 -5.12 13.63 1.93
CA THR A 145 -3.93 12.82 2.17
C THR A 145 -3.92 11.64 1.22
N TYR A 146 -2.81 11.44 0.55
CA TYR A 146 -2.58 10.38 -0.43
C TYR A 146 -1.32 9.63 -0.08
N ASN A 147 -1.40 8.31 -0.15
CA ASN A 147 -0.30 7.42 0.19
C ASN A 147 0.32 6.86 -1.08
N ALA A 148 1.65 6.75 -1.08
CA ALA A 148 2.40 6.03 -2.09
C ALA A 148 3.43 5.12 -1.41
N LEU A 149 3.41 3.83 -1.76
CA LEU A 149 4.35 2.86 -1.23
C LEU A 149 5.64 2.93 -2.06
N LEU A 150 6.78 2.98 -1.39
CA LEU A 150 8.07 2.86 -2.07
C LEU A 150 8.26 1.42 -2.55
N SER A 151 8.57 1.28 -3.81
CA SER A 151 8.96 0.03 -4.47
C SER A 151 10.38 0.15 -5.04
N CYS A 152 10.88 -0.93 -5.61
CA CYS A 152 12.12 -0.96 -6.38
C CYS A 152 12.00 -2.03 -7.45
N ASP A 153 12.97 -2.11 -8.36
CA ASP A 153 13.05 -3.22 -9.30
C ASP A 153 13.11 -4.52 -8.49
N PRO A 154 12.15 -5.43 -8.66
CA PRO A 154 12.05 -6.61 -7.80
C PRO A 154 13.19 -7.59 -8.05
N ALA A 155 13.73 -8.17 -6.99
CA ALA A 155 14.70 -9.25 -7.12
C ALA A 155 14.01 -10.48 -7.71
N PRO A 156 14.48 -11.00 -8.86
CA PRO A 156 13.91 -12.22 -9.42
C PRO A 156 14.36 -13.45 -8.61
N GLY A 157 13.51 -14.46 -8.57
CA GLY A 157 13.82 -15.72 -7.90
C GLY A 157 12.66 -16.27 -7.07
N ASP A 158 13.00 -17.24 -6.25
CA ASP A 158 12.05 -17.93 -5.38
C ASP A 158 11.97 -17.27 -4.02
N TYR A 159 10.75 -16.94 -3.61
CA TYR A 159 10.39 -16.41 -2.30
C TYR A 159 9.65 -17.51 -1.52
N LEU A 160 9.98 -17.70 -0.24
CA LEU A 160 9.25 -18.63 0.60
C LEU A 160 8.10 -17.91 1.30
N VAL A 161 6.90 -18.48 1.18
CA VAL A 161 5.71 -18.06 1.93
C VAL A 161 5.39 -19.14 2.95
N LYS A 162 5.46 -18.81 4.23
CA LYS A 162 4.98 -19.66 5.33
C LYS A 162 3.60 -19.20 5.76
N MET A 163 2.71 -20.14 5.88
CA MET A 163 1.28 -19.94 6.15
C MET A 163 0.90 -20.65 7.44
N TYR A 164 0.25 -19.92 8.32
CA TYR A 164 -0.18 -20.41 9.63
C TYR A 164 -1.69 -20.23 9.80
N ASP A 165 -2.29 -21.15 10.51
CA ASP A 165 -3.67 -21.11 10.92
C ASP A 165 -3.76 -21.62 12.36
N CYS A 166 -4.29 -20.83 13.27
CA CYS A 166 -4.32 -21.20 14.68
C CYS A 166 -5.45 -22.17 15.04
N TYR A 167 -6.52 -22.20 14.25
CA TYR A 167 -7.65 -23.09 14.48
C TYR A 167 -7.43 -24.48 13.87
N GLY A 168 -6.65 -24.57 12.79
CA GLY A 168 -6.23 -25.83 12.18
C GLY A 168 -7.22 -26.35 11.14
N ASP A 169 -7.99 -25.50 10.52
CA ASP A 169 -8.89 -25.89 9.43
C ASP A 169 -8.53 -25.23 8.07
N GLY A 170 -7.37 -24.57 8.02
CA GLY A 170 -6.84 -23.92 6.83
C GLY A 170 -7.43 -22.53 6.59
N TRP A 171 -7.01 -21.86 5.54
CA TRP A 171 -7.34 -20.46 5.33
C TRP A 171 -8.74 -20.23 4.76
N GLN A 172 -9.52 -19.37 5.40
CA GLN A 172 -10.80 -18.86 4.94
C GLN A 172 -10.70 -17.32 4.82
N THR A 173 -10.11 -16.85 3.74
CA THR A 173 -9.75 -15.44 3.55
C THR A 173 -10.89 -14.56 3.06
N THR A 174 -11.96 -15.12 2.59
CA THR A 174 -13.14 -14.36 2.16
C THR A 174 -14.37 -14.98 2.79
N GLY A 175 -15.14 -14.20 3.50
CA GLY A 175 -16.27 -14.56 4.34
C GLY A 175 -17.04 -15.82 3.97
N ALA A 176 -17.48 -16.55 4.97
CA ALA A 176 -18.14 -17.83 4.84
C ALA A 176 -19.25 -17.81 3.77
N GLY A 177 -18.99 -18.38 2.63
CA GLY A 177 -20.02 -18.97 1.80
C GLY A 177 -20.52 -18.25 0.57
N ASP A 178 -20.16 -17.02 0.27
CA ASP A 178 -20.77 -16.31 -0.85
C ASP A 178 -19.79 -15.79 -1.89
N ASN A 179 -19.81 -16.40 -3.07
CA ASN A 179 -19.27 -15.86 -4.33
C ASN A 179 -17.78 -15.53 -4.39
N VAL A 180 -16.98 -16.28 -3.70
CA VAL A 180 -15.54 -16.14 -3.75
C VAL A 180 -15.03 -16.62 -5.12
N THR A 181 -14.46 -15.72 -5.88
CA THR A 181 -13.72 -16.12 -7.08
C THR A 181 -12.32 -16.54 -6.67
N VAL A 182 -11.77 -17.59 -7.29
CA VAL A 182 -10.41 -18.10 -7.07
C VAL A 182 -9.33 -17.00 -7.11
N GLN A 183 -9.60 -15.91 -7.81
CA GLN A 183 -8.70 -14.78 -8.01
C GLN A 183 -8.60 -13.82 -6.82
N THR A 184 -9.33 -14.06 -5.73
CA THR A 184 -9.41 -13.14 -4.60
C THR A 184 -9.18 -13.82 -3.26
N GLN A 185 -8.45 -14.92 -3.21
CA GLN A 185 -8.23 -15.67 -1.97
C GLN A 185 -6.76 -15.68 -1.53
N GLY A 186 -6.55 -15.45 -0.24
CA GLY A 186 -5.24 -15.54 0.39
C GLY A 186 -4.33 -14.35 0.12
N LEU A 187 -3.05 -14.65 0.05
CA LEU A 187 -2.01 -13.69 -0.32
C LEU A 187 -2.00 -13.54 -1.84
N GLU A 188 -2.25 -12.35 -2.31
CA GLU A 188 -2.20 -12.02 -3.73
C GLU A 188 -0.85 -11.44 -4.08
N VAL A 189 -0.22 -11.99 -5.12
CA VAL A 189 1.02 -11.49 -5.69
C VAL A 189 0.75 -11.06 -7.13
N PHE A 190 0.79 -9.77 -7.36
CA PHE A 190 0.70 -9.19 -8.69
C PHE A 190 2.11 -9.08 -9.29
N VAL A 191 2.27 -9.55 -10.52
CA VAL A 191 3.53 -9.50 -11.27
C VAL A 191 3.22 -9.05 -12.70
N ASP A 192 3.58 -7.82 -13.06
CA ASP A 192 3.46 -7.26 -14.42
C ASP A 192 2.09 -7.45 -15.11
N GLY A 193 1.01 -7.44 -14.36
CA GLY A 193 -0.35 -7.63 -14.86
C GLY A 193 -0.95 -9.01 -14.57
N ASP A 194 -0.15 -9.97 -14.15
CA ASP A 194 -0.60 -11.30 -13.75
C ASP A 194 -0.83 -11.37 -12.24
N ILE A 195 -1.96 -11.92 -11.82
CA ILE A 195 -2.28 -12.15 -10.41
C ILE A 195 -2.06 -13.63 -10.09
N ARG A 196 -1.34 -13.88 -8.98
CA ARG A 196 -1.13 -15.22 -8.43
C ARG A 196 -1.57 -15.22 -6.97
N ASN A 197 -2.34 -16.22 -6.59
CA ASN A 197 -2.84 -16.34 -5.22
C ASN A 197 -2.15 -17.49 -4.51
N TYR A 198 -1.79 -17.26 -3.25
CA TYR A 198 -1.19 -18.25 -2.36
C TYR A 198 -2.05 -18.38 -1.13
N MET A 199 -2.47 -19.62 -0.84
CA MET A 199 -3.32 -19.92 0.29
C MET A 199 -3.09 -21.33 0.79
N MET A 200 -3.37 -21.58 2.04
CA MET A 200 -3.37 -22.92 2.63
C MET A 200 -4.71 -23.61 2.36
N CYS A 201 -4.68 -24.88 1.97
CA CYS A 201 -5.90 -25.66 1.76
C CYS A 201 -6.68 -25.81 3.07
N SER A 202 -7.98 -25.60 3.00
CA SER A 202 -8.93 -25.85 4.06
C SER A 202 -9.82 -27.05 3.71
N GLN A 203 -10.25 -27.80 4.70
CA GLN A 203 -11.28 -28.84 4.51
C GLN A 203 -12.62 -28.24 4.01
N TRP A 204 -12.79 -26.93 4.22
CA TRP A 204 -13.96 -26.16 3.79
C TRP A 204 -13.73 -25.44 2.46
N ASN A 205 -12.49 -25.46 1.96
CA ASN A 205 -12.08 -24.89 0.68
C ASN A 205 -11.87 -25.89 -0.47
N PRO A 206 -12.48 -27.05 -0.54
CA PRO A 206 -12.68 -27.70 -1.80
C PRO A 206 -13.92 -27.07 -2.48
N TRP A 207 -13.94 -25.74 -2.66
CA TRP A 207 -14.93 -25.15 -3.55
C TRP A 207 -14.59 -25.71 -4.92
N GLU A 208 -15.59 -26.30 -5.55
CA GLU A 208 -15.44 -26.78 -6.92
C GLU A 208 -14.82 -25.67 -7.77
N GLY A 209 -13.57 -25.82 -8.19
CA GLY A 209 -12.85 -24.86 -9.00
C GLY A 209 -11.78 -24.01 -8.31
N THR A 210 -11.42 -24.27 -7.06
CA THR A 210 -10.22 -23.68 -6.42
C THR A 210 -9.01 -24.60 -6.64
N PRO A 211 -8.20 -24.40 -7.71
CA PRO A 211 -7.17 -25.39 -8.04
C PRO A 211 -5.89 -25.22 -7.23
N ASP A 212 -5.64 -24.07 -6.60
CA ASP A 212 -4.26 -23.68 -6.27
C ASP A 212 -4.04 -23.35 -4.79
N CYS A 213 -4.66 -24.10 -3.86
CA CYS A 213 -4.25 -24.03 -2.46
C CYS A 213 -3.06 -24.95 -2.18
N THR A 214 -2.21 -24.56 -1.24
CA THR A 214 -1.09 -25.38 -0.76
C THR A 214 -1.62 -26.42 0.23
N PRO A 215 -1.39 -27.73 0.00
CA PRO A 215 -1.80 -28.79 0.92
C PRO A 215 -1.11 -28.63 2.28
N THR A 216 -1.87 -28.91 3.33
CA THR A 216 -1.38 -28.99 4.71
C THR A 216 -1.60 -30.37 5.28
N ALA A 217 -0.72 -30.81 6.19
CA ALA A 217 -0.84 -32.12 6.84
C ALA A 217 -1.84 -32.13 7.98
N ASP A 218 -2.03 -31.00 8.65
CA ASP A 218 -2.78 -30.89 9.90
C ASP A 218 -3.70 -29.66 9.98
N GLY A 219 -3.71 -28.82 8.95
CA GLY A 219 -4.50 -27.59 8.90
C GLY A 219 -3.82 -26.36 9.52
N TYR A 220 -2.76 -26.55 10.29
CA TYR A 220 -2.12 -25.46 11.06
C TYR A 220 -0.97 -24.77 10.34
N TYR A 221 -0.30 -25.48 9.43
CA TYR A 221 0.90 -25.00 8.77
C TYR A 221 1.00 -25.49 7.33
N ALA A 222 1.43 -24.61 6.45
CA ALA A 222 1.89 -24.95 5.10
C ALA A 222 2.96 -23.95 4.64
N GLU A 223 3.75 -24.36 3.66
CA GLU A 223 4.70 -23.47 3.00
C GLU A 223 4.66 -23.66 1.49
N THR A 224 4.93 -22.59 0.76
CA THR A 224 4.95 -22.59 -0.70
C THR A 224 5.98 -21.64 -1.23
N ILE A 225 6.29 -21.80 -2.51
CA ILE A 225 7.23 -20.92 -3.22
C ILE A 225 6.47 -19.99 -4.15
N ALA A 226 6.69 -18.69 -3.97
CA ALA A 226 6.26 -17.65 -4.90
C ALA A 226 7.46 -17.28 -5.79
N ASN A 227 7.38 -17.60 -7.07
CA ASN A 227 8.45 -17.29 -8.03
C ASN A 227 8.21 -15.95 -8.70
N ILE A 228 9.17 -15.05 -8.62
CA ILE A 228 9.23 -13.79 -9.37
C ILE A 228 10.15 -13.99 -10.58
N PRO A 229 9.62 -13.84 -11.81
CA PRO A 229 10.41 -14.08 -13.01
C PRO A 229 11.50 -13.03 -13.21
N GLU A 230 12.57 -13.42 -13.90
CA GLU A 230 13.60 -12.47 -14.35
C GLU A 230 12.98 -11.43 -15.30
N GLY A 231 13.30 -10.16 -15.08
CA GLY A 231 12.79 -9.03 -15.86
C GLY A 231 11.40 -8.55 -15.44
N ALA A 232 10.85 -9.03 -14.32
CA ALA A 232 9.68 -8.44 -13.72
C ALA A 232 9.95 -6.97 -13.36
N SER A 233 9.02 -6.08 -13.74
CA SER A 233 9.14 -4.64 -13.52
C SER A 233 8.33 -4.17 -12.32
N VAL A 234 7.18 -4.80 -12.08
CA VAL A 234 6.28 -4.45 -10.97
C VAL A 234 5.87 -5.71 -10.24
N VAL A 235 6.15 -5.74 -8.95
CA VAL A 235 5.66 -6.79 -8.04
C VAL A 235 5.02 -6.14 -6.84
N THR A 236 3.77 -6.49 -6.56
CA THR A 236 3.10 -6.09 -5.33
C THR A 236 2.52 -7.31 -4.62
N TRP A 237 2.52 -7.23 -3.30
CA TRP A 237 1.95 -8.22 -2.43
C TRP A 237 0.78 -7.60 -1.70
N SER A 238 -0.38 -8.21 -1.74
CA SER A 238 -1.56 -7.70 -1.07
C SER A 238 -2.28 -8.79 -0.29
N TRP A 239 -2.85 -8.38 0.82
CA TRP A 239 -3.71 -9.19 1.65
C TRP A 239 -5.16 -8.79 1.41
N ILE A 240 -6.02 -9.76 1.21
CA ILE A 240 -7.40 -9.49 0.85
C ILE A 240 -8.25 -9.30 2.09
N GLU A 241 -8.28 -10.30 2.94
CA GLU A 241 -9.06 -10.29 4.17
C GLU A 241 -8.80 -11.57 4.98
N ASP A 242 -8.94 -11.46 6.31
CA ASP A 242 -9.02 -12.58 7.23
C ASP A 242 -10.35 -12.47 7.98
N TYR A 243 -11.25 -13.40 7.74
CA TYR A 243 -12.61 -13.29 8.29
C TYR A 243 -12.70 -13.70 9.77
N TYR A 244 -11.86 -14.66 10.20
CA TYR A 244 -11.94 -15.25 11.53
C TYR A 244 -10.82 -14.79 12.48
N ALA A 245 -9.86 -14.02 12.02
CA ALA A 245 -8.69 -13.57 12.79
C ALA A 245 -7.82 -14.72 13.33
N GLU A 246 -7.60 -15.73 12.51
CA GLU A 246 -6.89 -16.95 12.87
C GLU A 246 -5.67 -17.23 12.00
N ILE A 247 -5.39 -16.33 11.05
CA ILE A 247 -4.39 -16.49 10.01
C ILE A 247 -3.16 -15.64 10.33
N ALA A 248 -1.97 -16.21 10.12
CA ALA A 248 -0.71 -15.49 10.07
C ALA A 248 0.12 -15.95 8.87
N LEU A 249 1.02 -15.08 8.42
CA LEU A 249 1.94 -15.38 7.33
C LEU A 249 3.30 -14.74 7.54
N GLU A 250 4.32 -15.38 6.95
CA GLU A 250 5.65 -14.84 6.82
C GLU A 250 6.08 -14.95 5.36
N VAL A 251 6.76 -13.93 4.86
CA VAL A 251 7.35 -13.94 3.52
C VAL A 251 8.84 -13.71 3.63
N PHE A 252 9.59 -14.65 3.10
CA PHE A 252 11.05 -14.58 3.03
C PHE A 252 11.47 -14.27 1.59
N GLY A 253 12.49 -13.44 1.47
CA GLY A 253 13.05 -13.03 0.18
C GLY A 253 13.74 -14.16 -0.57
N VAL A 254 14.31 -13.78 -1.69
CA VAL A 254 14.98 -14.72 -2.62
C VAL A 254 15.98 -15.59 -1.90
N GLY A 255 15.85 -16.91 -2.08
CA GLY A 255 16.70 -17.89 -1.42
C GLY A 255 16.48 -19.31 -1.93
N GLU A 256 17.03 -20.26 -1.22
CA GLU A 256 16.87 -21.68 -1.40
C GLU A 256 16.96 -22.42 -0.06
N PHE A 257 16.47 -23.64 0.00
CA PHE A 257 16.67 -24.46 1.19
C PHE A 257 18.13 -24.94 1.27
N ASP A 258 18.77 -24.68 2.38
CA ASP A 258 20.13 -25.14 2.65
C ASP A 258 20.19 -26.65 2.95
N GLY A 259 21.39 -27.15 3.21
CA GLY A 259 21.58 -28.57 3.55
C GLY A 259 20.94 -29.05 4.86
N ASN A 260 20.44 -28.13 5.69
CA ASN A 260 19.71 -28.42 6.93
C ASN A 260 18.19 -28.28 6.75
N GLY A 261 17.74 -27.81 5.59
CA GLY A 261 16.34 -27.52 5.30
C GLY A 261 15.88 -26.14 5.77
N GLU A 262 16.80 -25.24 6.06
CA GLU A 262 16.51 -23.85 6.42
C GLU A 262 16.54 -22.95 5.17
N TRP A 263 15.60 -21.98 5.09
CA TRP A 263 15.57 -21.01 4.00
C TRP A 263 16.68 -19.97 4.15
N THR A 264 17.40 -19.70 3.07
CA THR A 264 18.55 -18.77 3.07
C THR A 264 18.18 -17.31 2.84
N GLY A 265 17.00 -17.03 2.29
CA GLY A 265 16.53 -15.67 2.05
C GLY A 265 16.14 -14.94 3.36
N PRO A 266 16.25 -13.59 3.38
CA PRO A 266 15.90 -12.80 4.56
C PRO A 266 14.38 -12.80 4.81
N LEU A 267 13.96 -12.65 6.06
CA LEU A 267 12.57 -12.36 6.40
C LEU A 267 12.23 -10.94 5.92
N LEU A 268 11.22 -10.80 5.06
CA LEU A 268 10.76 -9.53 4.53
C LEU A 268 9.50 -9.03 5.22
N TYR A 269 8.62 -9.96 5.60
CA TYR A 269 7.35 -9.65 6.24
C TYR A 269 6.96 -10.75 7.21
N SER A 270 6.40 -10.35 8.33
CA SER A 270 5.75 -11.26 9.28
C SER A 270 4.52 -10.60 9.86
N SER A 271 3.40 -11.29 9.81
CA SER A 271 2.21 -10.96 10.59
C SER A 271 2.15 -11.71 11.91
N VAL A 272 3.19 -12.49 12.22
CA VAL A 272 3.38 -13.15 13.51
C VAL A 272 3.39 -12.11 14.63
N GLY A 273 2.46 -12.22 15.58
CA GLY A 273 2.21 -11.20 16.60
C GLY A 273 1.11 -10.19 16.25
N ILE A 274 0.67 -10.11 14.99
CA ILE A 274 -0.54 -9.41 14.57
C ILE A 274 -1.67 -10.43 14.38
N GLY A 275 -1.38 -11.52 13.67
CA GLY A 275 -2.23 -12.70 13.58
C GLY A 275 -1.86 -13.75 14.63
N ASN A 276 -2.52 -14.88 14.61
CA ASN A 276 -2.38 -15.90 15.64
C ASN A 276 -1.50 -17.06 15.16
N GLU A 277 -0.25 -17.03 15.57
CA GLU A 277 0.76 -18.04 15.24
C GLU A 277 0.84 -19.18 16.27
N VAL A 278 0.07 -19.10 17.35
CA VAL A 278 0.09 -20.14 18.38
C VAL A 278 -0.90 -21.23 18.01
N LEU A 279 -0.39 -22.37 17.60
CA LEU A 279 -1.21 -23.54 17.27
C LEU A 279 -2.20 -23.86 18.40
N ASN A 280 -3.47 -23.96 18.03
CA ASN A 280 -4.61 -24.21 18.93
C ASN A 280 -4.88 -23.08 19.96
N ASP A 281 -4.35 -21.90 19.78
CA ASP A 281 -4.64 -20.75 20.63
C ASP A 281 -4.92 -19.52 19.78
N CYS A 282 -6.17 -19.23 19.51
CA CYS A 282 -6.63 -18.05 18.77
C CYS A 282 -7.05 -16.90 19.72
N SER A 283 -6.56 -16.90 20.96
CA SER A 283 -6.97 -15.91 21.96
C SER A 283 -6.46 -14.49 21.70
N ASP A 284 -5.32 -14.38 21.04
CA ASP A 284 -4.64 -13.12 20.76
C ASP A 284 -4.78 -12.69 19.27
N GLY A 285 -5.71 -13.31 18.54
CA GLY A 285 -5.92 -13.10 17.11
C GLY A 285 -6.10 -11.63 16.75
N GLY A 286 -5.28 -11.16 15.84
CA GLY A 286 -5.40 -9.87 15.18
C GLY A 286 -5.70 -10.06 13.71
N LEU A 287 -6.49 -9.17 13.13
CA LEU A 287 -6.70 -9.15 11.69
C LEU A 287 -5.48 -8.56 11.00
N ILE A 288 -4.96 -9.25 9.99
CA ILE A 288 -4.03 -8.63 9.04
C ILE A 288 -4.82 -7.58 8.26
N PRO A 289 -4.45 -6.31 8.29
CA PRO A 289 -5.19 -5.29 7.55
C PRO A 289 -5.21 -5.59 6.06
N PRO A 290 -6.37 -5.55 5.39
CA PRO A 290 -6.42 -5.73 3.95
C PRO A 290 -5.70 -4.60 3.22
N GLY A 291 -5.10 -4.91 2.08
CA GLY A 291 -4.39 -3.96 1.24
C GLY A 291 -2.97 -4.39 0.92
N LEU A 292 -2.17 -3.45 0.44
CA LEU A 292 -0.77 -3.69 0.10
C LEU A 292 0.05 -4.02 1.36
N LEU A 293 0.84 -5.07 1.26
CA LEU A 293 1.80 -5.46 2.27
C LEU A 293 3.18 -4.87 1.93
N PRO A 294 3.95 -4.44 2.94
CA PRO A 294 5.28 -3.86 2.75
C PRO A 294 6.33 -4.94 2.47
N ILE A 295 6.09 -5.74 1.43
CA ILE A 295 6.97 -6.83 1.02
C ILE A 295 7.72 -6.37 -0.22
N SER A 296 9.02 -6.20 -0.08
CA SER A 296 9.88 -5.79 -1.19
C SER A 296 11.29 -6.31 -0.99
N GLN A 297 11.89 -6.77 -2.06
CA GLN A 297 13.31 -7.06 -2.15
C GLN A 297 13.81 -6.56 -3.50
N CYS A 298 14.75 -5.63 -3.46
CA CYS A 298 15.30 -5.02 -4.66
C CYS A 298 16.34 -5.93 -5.32
N ALA A 299 16.39 -5.92 -6.65
CA ALA A 299 17.49 -6.48 -7.41
C ALA A 299 18.80 -5.78 -7.02
N GLN A 300 19.87 -6.54 -6.85
CA GLN A 300 21.20 -6.03 -6.49
C GLN A 300 22.01 -5.71 -7.75
#